data_df2cd08fb0db962c4c87f9f4bad4c927
#
_entry.id   df2cd08fb0db962c4c87f9f4bad4c927
#
_cell.length_a   1.000
_cell.length_b   1.000
_cell.length_c   1.000
_cell.angle_alpha   90.00
_cell.angle_beta   90.00
_cell.angle_gamma   90.00
#
_symmetry.space_group_name_H-M   'P 1'
#
loop_
_entity.id
_entity.type
_entity.pdbx_description
1 polymer ?
#
loop_
_entity_poly.entity_id
_entity_poly.type
_entity_poly.pdbx_seq_one_letter_code
_entity_poly.pdbx_strand_id
1 'polypeptide(L)'
;MAQKKEDFAQRQKLLNKELKEGSFRRVYLVCGTQAYLRLQNRDRLRAALLGDGDEMNLSVYTGMDVTAREVIDQAQTLPFFADRRVILLENTVFFSKKASVESDALAAFIPEIPESASLVFVEESPDKRKKLYKAIQKHGFVLDCEEVSPQMLGRWTAGLFQKTGLAIDGPVLNLFLQTVGEDMMNILTESEKLIGYCMGRGAVREEDIAAVCTPLLRDRVFELIGAVSRRQKDRARSEEHTSELQSRI
;
A
#
# COMPACT_ATOMS: atom_id res chain seq x y z
N MET A 1 14.57 -8.94 12.24
CA MET A 1 13.85 -8.82 10.95
C MET A 1 12.67 -9.79 10.85
N ALA A 2 12.80 -11.08 11.16
CA ALA A 2 11.68 -12.06 11.07
C ALA A 2 10.46 -11.73 11.94
N GLN A 3 10.67 -11.21 13.13
CA GLN A 3 9.61 -10.87 14.09
C GLN A 3 8.68 -9.72 13.63
N LYS A 4 9.24 -8.75 12.86
CA LYS A 4 8.45 -7.64 12.29
C LYS A 4 7.56 -8.07 11.12
N LYS A 5 7.97 -9.10 10.36
CA LYS A 5 7.21 -9.67 9.24
C LYS A 5 6.05 -10.56 9.69
N GLU A 6 6.23 -11.29 10.79
CA GLU A 6 5.12 -12.02 11.42
C GLU A 6 4.05 -11.08 11.96
N ASP A 7 4.45 -9.94 12.51
CA ASP A 7 3.53 -8.94 13.06
C ASP A 7 2.56 -8.39 11.99
N PHE A 8 3.02 -8.07 10.76
CA PHE A 8 2.13 -7.64 9.68
C PHE A 8 1.06 -8.70 9.35
N ALA A 9 1.48 -9.96 9.13
CA ALA A 9 0.54 -11.02 8.74
C ALA A 9 -0.49 -11.32 9.85
N GLN A 10 -0.07 -11.27 11.11
CA GLN A 10 -0.97 -11.44 12.25
C GLN A 10 -1.94 -10.27 12.37
N ARG A 11 -1.45 -9.04 12.25
CA ARG A 11 -2.29 -7.85 12.31
C ARG A 11 -3.26 -7.77 11.14
N GLN A 12 -2.85 -8.16 9.94
CA GLN A 12 -3.73 -8.25 8.78
C GLN A 12 -4.86 -9.28 9.00
N LYS A 13 -4.53 -10.43 9.58
CA LYS A 13 -5.55 -11.45 9.95
C LYS A 13 -6.53 -10.91 11.00
N LEU A 14 -6.02 -10.20 12.00
CA LEU A 14 -6.84 -9.60 13.04
C LEU A 14 -7.78 -8.54 12.45
N LEU A 15 -7.26 -7.62 11.61
CA LEU A 15 -8.07 -6.63 10.90
C LEU A 15 -9.18 -7.31 10.07
N ASN A 16 -8.82 -8.34 9.30
CA ASN A 16 -9.78 -9.09 8.49
C ASN A 16 -10.89 -9.73 9.33
N LYS A 17 -10.55 -10.24 10.51
CA LYS A 17 -11.50 -10.81 11.46
C LYS A 17 -12.43 -9.73 12.01
N GLU A 18 -11.87 -8.62 12.53
CA GLU A 18 -12.65 -7.51 13.09
C GLU A 18 -13.63 -6.92 12.06
N LEU A 19 -13.18 -6.71 10.81
CA LEU A 19 -14.03 -6.22 9.72
C LEU A 19 -15.17 -7.18 9.38
N LYS A 20 -14.89 -8.49 9.39
CA LYS A 20 -15.91 -9.52 9.10
C LYS A 20 -16.95 -9.63 10.23
N GLU A 21 -16.53 -9.44 11.47
CA GLU A 21 -17.39 -9.50 12.66
C GLU A 21 -18.14 -8.19 12.94
N GLY A 22 -17.87 -7.11 12.16
CA GLY A 22 -18.43 -5.80 12.41
C GLY A 22 -17.92 -5.13 13.70
N SER A 23 -16.81 -5.63 14.23
CA SER A 23 -16.19 -5.10 15.45
C SER A 23 -15.24 -3.94 15.11
N PHE A 24 -15.80 -2.75 14.97
CA PHE A 24 -15.05 -1.59 14.50
C PHE A 24 -14.43 -0.79 15.65
N ARG A 25 -13.21 -0.29 15.41
CA ARG A 25 -12.53 0.63 16.31
C ARG A 25 -12.78 2.07 15.91
N ARG A 26 -12.56 2.99 16.86
CA ARG A 26 -12.73 4.43 16.64
C ARG A 26 -11.59 5.06 15.84
N VAL A 27 -10.41 4.43 15.81
CA VAL A 27 -9.26 4.95 15.04
C VAL A 27 -8.42 3.83 14.46
N TYR A 28 -8.01 4.04 13.21
CA TYR A 28 -7.11 3.19 12.44
C TYR A 28 -5.97 4.01 11.87
N LEU A 29 -4.79 3.41 11.78
CA LEU A 29 -3.65 3.92 11.04
C LEU A 29 -3.13 2.80 10.12
N VAL A 30 -3.27 2.99 8.82
CA VAL A 30 -2.66 2.15 7.79
C VAL A 30 -1.44 2.88 7.25
N CYS A 31 -0.25 2.32 7.43
CA CYS A 31 0.98 3.00 7.05
C CYS A 31 2.01 2.03 6.48
N GLY A 32 3.10 2.59 5.89
CA GLY A 32 4.21 1.83 5.33
C GLY A 32 4.44 2.12 3.85
N THR A 33 5.52 1.63 3.29
CA THR A 33 5.96 1.95 1.92
C THR A 33 5.19 1.22 0.82
N GLN A 34 4.56 0.07 1.13
CA GLN A 34 3.78 -0.70 0.16
C GLN A 34 2.43 -0.05 -0.15
N ALA A 35 2.42 0.78 -1.20
CA ALA A 35 1.25 1.56 -1.61
C ALA A 35 0.01 0.68 -1.88
N TYR A 36 0.19 -0.45 -2.56
CA TYR A 36 -0.90 -1.40 -2.84
C TYR A 36 -1.63 -1.83 -1.57
N LEU A 37 -0.89 -2.25 -0.54
CA LEU A 37 -1.48 -2.71 0.71
C LEU A 37 -2.16 -1.58 1.48
N ARG A 38 -1.58 -0.37 1.47
CA ARG A 38 -2.20 0.80 2.09
C ARG A 38 -3.55 1.10 1.44
N LEU A 39 -3.58 1.22 0.12
CA LEU A 39 -4.79 1.54 -0.64
C LEU A 39 -5.85 0.45 -0.51
N GLN A 40 -5.46 -0.81 -0.64
CA GLN A 40 -6.38 -1.94 -0.46
C GLN A 40 -7.02 -1.96 0.94
N ASN A 41 -6.23 -1.75 1.99
CA ASN A 41 -6.77 -1.75 3.36
C ASN A 41 -7.58 -0.48 3.66
N ARG A 42 -7.22 0.68 3.08
CA ARG A 42 -8.04 1.89 3.10
C ARG A 42 -9.44 1.62 2.53
N ASP A 43 -9.50 1.07 1.33
CA ASP A 43 -10.77 0.85 0.63
C ASP A 43 -11.63 -0.19 1.36
N ARG A 44 -11.00 -1.22 1.92
CA ARG A 44 -11.69 -2.22 2.74
C ARG A 44 -12.23 -1.65 4.05
N LEU A 45 -11.44 -0.80 4.74
CA LEU A 45 -11.88 -0.09 5.94
C LEU A 45 -13.03 0.85 5.61
N ARG A 46 -12.89 1.67 4.55
CA ARG A 46 -13.95 2.56 4.08
C ARG A 46 -15.25 1.80 3.83
N ALA A 47 -15.20 0.75 3.03
CA ALA A 47 -16.38 -0.05 2.70
C ALA A 47 -17.01 -0.70 3.94
N ALA A 48 -16.20 -1.28 4.82
CA ALA A 48 -16.72 -1.94 6.03
C ALA A 48 -17.29 -0.96 7.05
N LEU A 49 -16.67 0.21 7.25
CA LEU A 49 -17.09 1.22 8.20
C LEU A 49 -18.34 1.99 7.76
N LEU A 50 -18.49 2.22 6.45
CA LEU A 50 -19.69 2.86 5.89
C LEU A 50 -20.86 1.86 5.76
N GLY A 51 -20.56 0.57 5.54
CA GLY A 51 -21.59 -0.43 5.26
C GLY A 51 -22.47 0.00 4.08
N ASP A 52 -23.78 -0.11 4.27
CA ASP A 52 -24.78 0.41 3.31
C ASP A 52 -25.05 1.92 3.49
N GLY A 53 -24.23 2.59 4.33
CA GLY A 53 -24.34 4.02 4.60
C GLY A 53 -23.95 4.88 3.43
N ASP A 54 -24.68 6.00 3.26
CA ASP A 54 -24.44 6.99 2.22
C ASP A 54 -23.07 7.67 2.41
N GLU A 55 -22.45 8.06 1.31
CA GLU A 55 -21.22 8.88 1.28
C GLU A 55 -21.35 10.22 2.02
N MET A 56 -22.57 10.66 2.35
CA MET A 56 -22.81 11.78 3.26
C MET A 56 -22.17 11.63 4.63
N ASN A 57 -21.90 10.39 5.06
CA ASN A 57 -21.20 10.08 6.31
C ASN A 57 -19.68 9.90 6.15
N LEU A 58 -19.16 10.16 4.95
CA LEU A 58 -17.72 10.12 4.65
C LEU A 58 -17.18 11.54 4.49
N SER A 59 -16.14 11.86 5.26
CA SER A 59 -15.31 13.05 5.04
C SER A 59 -13.90 12.61 4.67
N VAL A 60 -13.38 13.12 3.54
CA VAL A 60 -12.05 12.78 3.04
C VAL A 60 -11.16 14.01 3.08
N TYR A 61 -10.03 13.92 3.74
CA TYR A 61 -9.01 14.96 3.81
C TYR A 61 -7.70 14.43 3.26
N THR A 62 -7.12 15.17 2.33
CA THR A 62 -5.84 14.79 1.70
C THR A 62 -4.86 15.96 1.74
N GLY A 63 -3.61 15.69 2.10
CA GLY A 63 -2.54 16.68 2.04
C GLY A 63 -2.38 17.54 3.29
N MET A 64 -1.87 18.78 3.08
CA MET A 64 -1.23 19.54 4.14
C MET A 64 -2.12 20.59 4.81
N ASP A 65 -3.29 20.89 4.28
CA ASP A 65 -4.09 22.06 4.68
C ASP A 65 -5.17 21.75 5.73
N VAL A 66 -5.29 20.48 6.15
CA VAL A 66 -6.28 20.07 7.15
C VAL A 66 -5.81 20.39 8.57
N THR A 67 -6.71 20.95 9.38
CA THR A 67 -6.47 21.28 10.79
C THR A 67 -7.03 20.20 11.72
N ALA A 68 -6.45 20.07 12.92
CA ALA A 68 -6.98 19.18 13.95
C ALA A 68 -8.41 19.53 14.35
N ARG A 69 -8.73 20.83 14.37
CA ARG A 69 -10.06 21.34 14.71
C ARG A 69 -11.10 20.85 13.72
N GLU A 70 -10.86 20.93 12.42
CA GLU A 70 -11.77 20.43 11.39
C GLU A 70 -12.03 18.93 11.56
N VAL A 71 -10.98 18.14 11.82
CA VAL A 71 -11.11 16.69 12.04
C VAL A 71 -11.94 16.39 13.29
N ILE A 72 -11.70 17.13 14.40
CA ILE A 72 -12.42 16.97 15.66
C ILE A 72 -13.89 17.35 15.48
N ASP A 73 -14.18 18.50 14.86
CA ASP A 73 -15.56 18.98 14.61
C ASP A 73 -16.33 17.97 13.76
N GLN A 74 -15.68 17.39 12.74
CA GLN A 74 -16.29 16.33 11.92
C GLN A 74 -16.53 15.05 12.71
N ALA A 75 -15.59 14.65 13.57
CA ALA A 75 -15.75 13.44 14.38
C ALA A 75 -16.86 13.57 15.45
N GLN A 76 -17.12 14.78 15.93
CA GLN A 76 -18.17 15.09 16.89
C GLN A 76 -19.55 15.29 16.24
N THR A 77 -19.58 15.44 14.90
CA THR A 77 -20.84 15.54 14.16
C THR A 77 -21.53 14.17 14.10
N LEU A 78 -22.81 14.12 14.46
CA LEU A 78 -23.58 12.88 14.41
C LEU A 78 -23.71 12.37 12.96
N PRO A 79 -23.66 11.04 12.76
CA PRO A 79 -23.90 10.47 11.44
C PRO A 79 -25.35 10.70 10.99
N PHE A 80 -25.54 10.83 9.66
CA PHE A 80 -26.83 11.06 9.04
C PHE A 80 -27.45 9.73 8.61
N PHE A 81 -28.50 9.29 9.25
CA PHE A 81 -29.20 8.01 9.02
C PHE A 81 -28.27 6.78 8.88
N ALA A 82 -27.16 6.77 9.63
CA ALA A 82 -26.20 5.67 9.65
C ALA A 82 -25.66 5.48 11.07
N ASP A 83 -25.06 4.32 11.32
CA ASP A 83 -24.48 4.02 12.63
C ASP A 83 -23.16 4.77 12.88
N ARG A 84 -22.49 5.18 11.79
CA ARG A 84 -21.11 5.69 11.90
C ARG A 84 -20.78 6.77 10.88
N ARG A 85 -20.02 7.76 11.34
CA ARG A 85 -19.33 8.75 10.51
C ARG A 85 -17.88 8.34 10.32
N VAL A 86 -17.39 8.39 9.09
CA VAL A 86 -16.03 8.00 8.72
C VAL A 86 -15.24 9.22 8.28
N ILE A 87 -14.10 9.45 8.90
CA ILE A 87 -13.17 10.51 8.54
C ILE A 87 -11.88 9.86 8.02
N LEU A 88 -11.66 9.95 6.72
CA LEU A 88 -10.49 9.42 6.03
C LEU A 88 -9.44 10.52 5.86
N LEU A 89 -8.23 10.27 6.31
CA LEU A 89 -7.13 11.21 6.40
C LEU A 89 -5.92 10.64 5.66
N GLU A 90 -5.58 11.18 4.48
CA GLU A 90 -4.56 10.62 3.60
C GLU A 90 -3.37 11.58 3.45
N ASN A 91 -2.16 11.10 3.77
CA ASN A 91 -0.91 11.83 3.61
C ASN A 91 -0.98 13.23 4.23
N THR A 92 -1.42 13.29 5.48
CA THR A 92 -1.66 14.54 6.19
C THR A 92 -0.43 15.07 6.91
N VAL A 93 -0.47 16.33 7.32
CA VAL A 93 0.63 16.98 8.07
C VAL A 93 0.84 16.39 9.45
N PHE A 94 -0.16 15.72 10.04
CA PHE A 94 -0.18 15.37 11.45
C PHE A 94 0.98 14.46 11.88
N PHE A 95 1.50 13.65 10.96
CA PHE A 95 2.66 12.81 11.23
C PHE A 95 4.00 13.42 10.79
N SER A 96 3.98 14.62 10.20
CA SER A 96 5.20 15.33 9.80
C SER A 96 5.86 16.04 10.99
N LYS A 97 7.17 16.28 10.93
CA LYS A 97 7.90 17.02 11.99
C LYS A 97 7.39 18.43 12.21
N LYS A 98 6.78 19.05 11.20
CA LYS A 98 6.37 20.48 11.22
C LYS A 98 5.08 20.75 11.99
N ALA A 99 4.16 19.79 12.09
CA ALA A 99 2.83 19.97 12.66
C ALA A 99 2.71 19.45 14.11
N SER A 100 3.52 19.98 15.04
CA SER A 100 3.52 19.49 16.42
C SER A 100 2.24 19.84 17.19
N VAL A 101 1.72 21.05 17.04
CA VAL A 101 0.52 21.53 17.75
C VAL A 101 -0.73 20.77 17.30
N GLU A 102 -0.95 20.69 16.00
CA GLU A 102 -2.08 19.96 15.40
C GLU A 102 -2.03 18.47 15.76
N SER A 103 -0.85 17.86 15.65
CA SER A 103 -0.61 16.46 16.01
C SER A 103 -0.90 16.18 17.50
N ASP A 104 -0.49 17.10 18.39
CA ASP A 104 -0.72 16.94 19.84
C ASP A 104 -2.20 17.12 20.20
N ALA A 105 -2.91 18.04 19.54
CA ALA A 105 -4.35 18.24 19.72
C ALA A 105 -5.12 16.95 19.32
N LEU A 106 -4.83 16.37 18.16
CA LEU A 106 -5.43 15.10 17.76
C LEU A 106 -5.04 13.95 18.68
N ALA A 107 -3.80 13.89 19.15
CA ALA A 107 -3.36 12.86 20.09
C ALA A 107 -4.16 12.88 21.40
N ALA A 108 -4.49 14.08 21.91
CA ALA A 108 -5.35 14.24 23.08
C ALA A 108 -6.80 13.81 22.80
N PHE A 109 -7.31 14.06 21.59
CA PHE A 109 -8.67 13.71 21.20
C PHE A 109 -8.89 12.20 20.92
N ILE A 110 -7.84 11.45 20.54
CA ILE A 110 -7.96 10.01 20.21
C ILE A 110 -8.77 9.19 21.24
N PRO A 111 -8.55 9.28 22.56
CA PRO A 111 -9.34 8.55 23.53
C PRO A 111 -10.80 9.04 23.65
N GLU A 112 -11.10 10.26 23.21
CA GLU A 112 -12.40 10.92 23.33
C GLU A 112 -13.26 10.79 22.05
N ILE A 113 -12.76 10.13 20.99
CA ILE A 113 -13.53 9.92 19.76
C ILE A 113 -14.86 9.25 20.09
N PRO A 114 -16.01 9.80 19.64
CA PRO A 114 -17.33 9.19 19.84
C PRO A 114 -17.41 7.78 19.23
N GLU A 115 -18.24 6.92 19.80
CA GLU A 115 -18.46 5.57 19.26
C GLU A 115 -19.09 5.57 17.87
N SER A 116 -19.83 6.63 17.57
CA SER A 116 -20.43 6.88 16.25
C SER A 116 -19.46 7.43 15.21
N ALA A 117 -18.16 7.57 15.52
CA ALA A 117 -17.15 8.06 14.57
C ALA A 117 -15.98 7.09 14.44
N SER A 118 -15.38 7.07 13.25
CA SER A 118 -14.11 6.38 13.01
C SER A 118 -13.16 7.26 12.20
N LEU A 119 -11.95 7.46 12.71
CA LEU A 119 -10.85 8.10 12.01
C LEU A 119 -9.97 7.04 11.35
N VAL A 120 -9.70 7.19 10.08
CA VAL A 120 -8.83 6.30 9.31
C VAL A 120 -7.68 7.12 8.73
N PHE A 121 -6.50 6.97 9.30
CA PHE A 121 -5.27 7.58 8.78
C PHE A 121 -4.60 6.63 7.80
N VAL A 122 -4.18 7.17 6.65
CA VAL A 122 -3.43 6.44 5.61
C VAL A 122 -2.18 7.24 5.28
N GLU A 123 -1.02 6.75 5.74
CA GLU A 123 0.23 7.49 5.72
C GLU A 123 1.37 6.62 5.16
N GLU A 124 2.25 7.20 4.35
CA GLU A 124 3.39 6.46 3.81
C GLU A 124 4.47 6.22 4.86
N SER A 125 4.88 7.27 5.55
CA SER A 125 6.01 7.25 6.49
C SER A 125 5.72 8.10 7.75
N PRO A 126 4.79 7.66 8.63
CA PRO A 126 4.48 8.42 9.83
C PRO A 126 5.65 8.41 10.81
N ASP A 127 5.91 9.55 11.48
CA ASP A 127 6.91 9.58 12.57
C ASP A 127 6.38 8.79 13.78
N LYS A 128 6.84 7.56 13.94
CA LYS A 128 6.42 6.62 15.01
C LYS A 128 6.73 7.11 16.44
N ARG A 129 7.55 8.18 16.58
CA ARG A 129 7.89 8.78 17.87
C ARG A 129 6.82 9.76 18.37
N LYS A 130 5.96 10.27 17.49
CA LYS A 130 4.93 11.24 17.82
C LYS A 130 3.90 10.71 18.82
N LYS A 131 3.34 11.62 19.62
CA LYS A 131 2.27 11.31 20.57
C LYS A 131 1.05 10.76 19.86
N LEU A 132 0.70 11.30 18.67
CA LEU A 132 -0.44 10.83 17.88
C LEU A 132 -0.28 9.36 17.48
N TYR A 133 0.90 8.97 16.97
CA TYR A 133 1.16 7.56 16.64
C TYR A 133 0.97 6.66 17.88
N LYS A 134 1.55 7.05 19.02
CA LYS A 134 1.45 6.31 20.27
C LYS A 134 0.02 6.24 20.80
N ALA A 135 -0.75 7.33 20.68
CA ALA A 135 -2.16 7.37 21.06
C ALA A 135 -2.99 6.39 20.20
N ILE A 136 -2.79 6.39 18.88
CA ILE A 136 -3.46 5.45 17.98
C ILE A 136 -3.05 4.00 18.28
N GLN A 137 -1.76 3.76 18.54
CA GLN A 137 -1.28 2.41 18.91
C GLN A 137 -1.94 1.90 20.21
N LYS A 138 -2.21 2.79 21.16
CA LYS A 138 -2.80 2.45 22.46
C LYS A 138 -4.32 2.26 22.38
N HIS A 139 -5.03 3.11 21.65
CA HIS A 139 -6.50 3.20 21.67
C HIS A 139 -7.18 2.70 20.38
N GLY A 140 -6.41 2.39 19.33
CA GLY A 140 -6.92 2.02 18.03
C GLY A 140 -6.21 0.83 17.40
N PHE A 141 -6.07 0.88 16.10
CA PHE A 141 -5.43 -0.17 15.31
C PHE A 141 -4.37 0.42 14.37
N VAL A 142 -3.14 -0.09 14.43
CA VAL A 142 -2.06 0.27 13.50
C VAL A 142 -1.76 -0.93 12.62
N LEU A 143 -1.83 -0.77 11.30
CA LEU A 143 -1.38 -1.73 10.30
C LEU A 143 -0.17 -1.15 9.57
N ASP A 144 0.99 -1.76 9.79
CA ASP A 144 2.25 -1.35 9.19
C ASP A 144 2.53 -2.17 7.93
N CYS A 145 2.37 -1.56 6.75
CA CYS A 145 2.55 -2.14 5.41
C CYS A 145 3.97 -1.88 4.87
N GLU A 146 4.99 -1.82 5.70
CA GLU A 146 6.36 -1.46 5.28
C GLU A 146 7.07 -2.62 4.58
N GLU A 147 6.90 -3.84 5.11
CA GLU A 147 7.60 -5.01 4.58
C GLU A 147 6.64 -6.18 4.32
N VAL A 148 6.79 -6.78 3.15
CA VAL A 148 6.11 -8.03 2.77
C VAL A 148 7.16 -9.14 2.68
N SER A 149 6.89 -10.31 3.26
CA SER A 149 7.84 -11.43 3.12
C SER A 149 7.87 -11.93 1.67
N PRO A 150 9.03 -12.38 1.15
CA PRO A 150 9.12 -12.94 -0.20
C PRO A 150 8.13 -14.08 -0.44
N GLN A 151 7.87 -14.90 0.57
CA GLN A 151 6.89 -15.99 0.48
C GLN A 151 5.45 -15.48 0.35
N MET A 152 5.12 -14.38 1.05
CA MET A 152 3.80 -13.75 0.94
C MET A 152 3.64 -13.09 -0.43
N LEU A 153 4.67 -12.38 -0.89
CA LEU A 153 4.71 -11.74 -2.20
C LEU A 153 4.54 -12.79 -3.32
N GLY A 154 5.30 -13.88 -3.30
CA GLY A 154 5.19 -14.95 -4.28
C GLY A 154 3.79 -15.60 -4.30
N ARG A 155 3.21 -15.89 -3.13
CA ARG A 155 1.83 -16.43 -3.06
C ARG A 155 0.78 -15.45 -3.57
N TRP A 156 0.92 -14.19 -3.26
CA TRP A 156 0.02 -13.14 -3.74
C TRP A 156 0.12 -13.01 -5.25
N THR A 157 1.33 -12.94 -5.80
CA THR A 157 1.58 -12.85 -7.25
C THR A 157 1.04 -14.08 -7.99
N ALA A 158 1.32 -15.29 -7.52
CA ALA A 158 0.76 -16.51 -8.10
C ALA A 158 -0.79 -16.49 -8.11
N GLY A 159 -1.39 -15.96 -7.04
CA GLY A 159 -2.84 -15.78 -6.95
C GLY A 159 -3.43 -14.82 -7.98
N LEU A 160 -2.67 -13.84 -8.48
CA LEU A 160 -3.13 -12.96 -9.57
C LEU A 160 -3.35 -13.76 -10.87
N PHE A 161 -2.38 -14.58 -11.24
CA PHE A 161 -2.46 -15.44 -12.43
C PHE A 161 -3.54 -16.53 -12.28
N GLN A 162 -3.58 -17.17 -11.13
CA GLN A 162 -4.57 -18.25 -10.88
C GLN A 162 -6.03 -17.77 -11.00
N LYS A 163 -6.33 -16.54 -10.59
CA LYS A 163 -7.67 -15.93 -10.72
C LYS A 163 -8.14 -15.81 -12.18
N THR A 164 -7.21 -15.73 -13.12
CA THR A 164 -7.49 -15.61 -14.56
C THR A 164 -7.40 -16.97 -15.29
N GLY A 165 -7.17 -18.07 -14.55
CA GLY A 165 -7.01 -19.40 -15.13
C GLY A 165 -5.64 -19.66 -15.75
N LEU A 166 -4.66 -18.75 -15.58
CA LEU A 166 -3.29 -18.94 -16.04
C LEU A 166 -2.44 -19.63 -14.98
N ALA A 167 -1.73 -20.67 -15.37
CA ALA A 167 -0.72 -21.30 -14.53
C ALA A 167 0.61 -20.55 -14.66
N ILE A 168 1.30 -20.38 -13.53
CA ILE A 168 2.68 -19.91 -13.47
C ILE A 168 3.45 -20.85 -12.53
N ASP A 169 4.52 -21.47 -13.02
CA ASP A 169 5.34 -22.35 -12.19
C ASP A 169 6.33 -21.58 -11.33
N GLY A 170 6.95 -22.27 -10.36
CA GLY A 170 7.86 -21.64 -9.41
C GLY A 170 9.08 -20.95 -10.05
N PRO A 171 9.79 -21.57 -10.98
CA PRO A 171 10.91 -20.94 -11.69
C PRO A 171 10.50 -19.69 -12.46
N VAL A 172 9.40 -19.74 -13.23
CA VAL A 172 8.87 -18.61 -14.01
C VAL A 172 8.40 -17.48 -13.08
N LEU A 173 7.73 -17.81 -11.98
CA LEU A 173 7.33 -16.83 -10.96
C LEU A 173 8.54 -16.11 -10.34
N ASN A 174 9.58 -16.86 -10.02
CA ASN A 174 10.81 -16.27 -9.48
C ASN A 174 11.50 -15.36 -10.50
N LEU A 175 11.58 -15.77 -11.76
CA LEU A 175 12.12 -14.93 -12.83
C LEU A 175 11.30 -13.65 -12.99
N PHE A 176 9.98 -13.76 -12.98
CA PHE A 176 9.07 -12.61 -13.02
C PHE A 176 9.36 -11.62 -11.88
N LEU A 177 9.39 -12.09 -10.62
CA LEU A 177 9.67 -11.24 -9.47
C LEU A 177 11.07 -10.62 -9.49
N GLN A 178 12.08 -11.35 -9.99
CA GLN A 178 13.40 -10.80 -10.21
C GLN A 178 13.39 -9.68 -11.25
N THR A 179 12.62 -9.84 -12.32
CA THR A 179 12.53 -8.85 -13.41
C THR A 179 11.81 -7.57 -12.96
N VAL A 180 10.66 -7.70 -12.27
CA VAL A 180 9.79 -6.57 -11.93
C VAL A 180 10.01 -6.02 -10.53
N GLY A 181 10.72 -6.75 -9.65
CA GLY A 181 11.04 -6.36 -8.27
C GLY A 181 9.94 -6.65 -7.27
N GLU A 182 10.04 -6.00 -6.09
CA GLU A 182 9.21 -6.31 -4.91
C GLU A 182 8.09 -5.28 -4.67
N ASP A 183 7.99 -4.24 -5.51
CA ASP A 183 6.89 -3.27 -5.41
C ASP A 183 5.58 -3.88 -5.91
N MET A 184 4.59 -3.98 -5.02
CA MET A 184 3.33 -4.66 -5.32
C MET A 184 2.49 -3.94 -6.38
N MET A 185 2.59 -2.62 -6.52
CA MET A 185 1.89 -1.89 -7.60
C MET A 185 2.52 -2.20 -8.95
N ASN A 186 3.85 -2.22 -9.01
CA ASN A 186 4.57 -2.61 -10.22
C ASN A 186 4.28 -4.07 -10.60
N ILE A 187 4.34 -4.99 -9.65
CA ILE A 187 3.99 -6.40 -9.85
C ILE A 187 2.56 -6.53 -10.40
N LEU A 188 1.60 -5.79 -9.86
CA LEU A 188 0.22 -5.81 -10.35
C LEU A 188 0.14 -5.37 -11.80
N THR A 189 0.73 -4.22 -12.14
CA THR A 189 0.74 -3.67 -13.50
C THR A 189 1.41 -4.61 -14.50
N GLU A 190 2.57 -5.17 -14.14
CA GLU A 190 3.29 -6.10 -15.01
C GLU A 190 2.56 -7.46 -15.13
N SER A 191 1.90 -7.92 -14.05
CA SER A 191 1.05 -9.11 -14.09
C SER A 191 -0.14 -8.92 -15.02
N GLU A 192 -0.82 -7.78 -15.00
CA GLU A 192 -1.95 -7.48 -15.88
C GLU A 192 -1.54 -7.49 -17.36
N LYS A 193 -0.38 -6.90 -17.70
CA LYS A 193 0.17 -6.97 -19.07
C LYS A 193 0.45 -8.41 -19.48
N LEU A 194 1.11 -9.18 -18.62
CA LEU A 194 1.49 -10.55 -18.89
C LEU A 194 0.26 -11.48 -19.01
N ILE A 195 -0.74 -11.28 -18.16
CA ILE A 195 -2.03 -11.99 -18.23
C ILE A 195 -2.72 -11.70 -19.57
N GLY A 196 -2.79 -10.42 -19.97
CA GLY A 196 -3.37 -10.04 -21.26
C GLY A 196 -2.65 -10.66 -22.45
N TYR A 197 -1.32 -10.70 -22.41
CA TYR A 197 -0.50 -11.31 -23.47
C TYR A 197 -0.65 -12.82 -23.57
N CYS A 198 -0.76 -13.51 -22.43
CA CYS A 198 -0.88 -14.96 -22.36
C CYS A 198 -2.33 -15.46 -22.40
N MET A 199 -3.31 -14.58 -22.63
CA MET A 199 -4.73 -14.95 -22.66
C MET A 199 -4.99 -16.09 -23.65
N GLY A 200 -5.64 -17.17 -23.18
CA GLY A 200 -5.95 -18.35 -23.98
C GLY A 200 -4.82 -19.40 -24.10
N ARG A 201 -3.64 -19.15 -23.51
CA ARG A 201 -2.50 -20.11 -23.59
C ARG A 201 -2.44 -21.12 -22.44
N GLY A 202 -3.13 -20.87 -21.35
CA GLY A 202 -3.19 -21.76 -20.18
C GLY A 202 -2.02 -21.64 -19.20
N ALA A 203 -0.83 -21.20 -19.63
CA ALA A 203 0.35 -21.03 -18.78
C ALA A 203 1.26 -19.91 -19.27
N VAL A 204 1.96 -19.29 -18.32
CA VAL A 204 3.01 -18.28 -18.56
C VAL A 204 4.36 -18.97 -18.72
N ARG A 205 5.20 -18.50 -19.67
CA ARG A 205 6.54 -19.00 -19.93
C ARG A 205 7.60 -17.91 -19.73
N GLU A 206 8.85 -18.31 -19.61
CA GLU A 206 9.98 -17.36 -19.44
C GLU A 206 10.08 -16.38 -20.64
N GLU A 207 9.82 -16.87 -21.86
CA GLU A 207 9.82 -16.06 -23.09
C GLU A 207 8.79 -14.93 -23.03
N ASP A 208 7.64 -15.15 -22.41
CA ASP A 208 6.57 -14.17 -22.28
C ASP A 208 7.00 -13.01 -21.35
N ILE A 209 7.75 -13.33 -20.28
CA ILE A 209 8.30 -12.31 -19.36
C ILE A 209 9.27 -11.41 -20.11
N ALA A 210 10.19 -12.00 -20.89
CA ALA A 210 11.16 -11.24 -21.67
C ALA A 210 10.52 -10.37 -22.76
N ALA A 211 9.36 -10.82 -23.30
CA ALA A 211 8.65 -10.09 -24.36
C ALA A 211 7.81 -8.92 -23.85
N VAL A 212 7.29 -8.99 -22.61
CA VAL A 212 6.24 -8.07 -22.11
C VAL A 212 6.67 -7.25 -20.91
N CYS A 213 7.41 -7.85 -19.97
CA CYS A 213 7.73 -7.18 -18.72
C CYS A 213 8.86 -6.17 -18.87
N THR A 214 8.72 -5.05 -18.19
CA THR A 214 9.76 -4.01 -18.15
C THR A 214 10.70 -4.29 -16.98
N PRO A 215 11.99 -4.62 -17.23
CA PRO A 215 12.96 -4.82 -16.16
C PRO A 215 13.18 -3.55 -15.33
N LEU A 216 13.41 -3.70 -14.03
CA LEU A 216 13.75 -2.58 -13.17
C LEU A 216 15.07 -1.92 -13.62
N LEU A 217 15.09 -0.59 -13.65
CA LEU A 217 16.25 0.22 -14.01
C LEU A 217 17.51 -0.08 -13.16
N ARG A 218 17.35 -0.58 -11.92
CA ARG A 218 18.48 -0.97 -11.06
C ARG A 218 19.38 -2.03 -11.70
N ASP A 219 18.79 -3.04 -12.31
CA ASP A 219 19.57 -4.11 -12.93
C ASP A 219 20.25 -3.62 -14.22
N ARG A 220 19.62 -2.72 -14.98
CA ARG A 220 20.22 -2.09 -16.15
C ARG A 220 21.43 -1.21 -15.81
N VAL A 221 21.38 -0.47 -14.70
CA VAL A 221 22.53 0.32 -14.24
C VAL A 221 23.70 -0.58 -13.86
N PHE A 222 23.46 -1.70 -13.19
CA PHE A 222 24.51 -2.67 -12.86
C PHE A 222 25.02 -3.41 -14.11
N GLU A 223 24.18 -3.73 -15.08
CA GLU A 223 24.61 -4.28 -16.37
C GLU A 223 25.44 -3.27 -17.17
N LEU A 224 25.04 -1.99 -17.19
CA LEU A 224 25.78 -0.91 -17.83
C LEU A 224 27.15 -0.70 -17.17
N ILE A 225 27.20 -0.63 -15.83
CA ILE A 225 28.46 -0.55 -15.06
C ILE A 225 29.33 -1.79 -15.35
N GLY A 226 28.74 -2.98 -15.38
CA GLY A 226 29.41 -4.22 -15.71
C GLY A 226 29.95 -4.25 -17.14
N ALA A 227 29.20 -3.73 -18.12
CA ALA A 227 29.61 -3.62 -19.54
C ALA A 227 30.74 -2.60 -19.72
N VAL A 228 30.63 -1.45 -19.05
CA VAL A 228 31.70 -0.41 -19.02
C VAL A 228 32.95 -0.94 -18.34
N SER A 229 32.83 -1.63 -17.21
CA SER A 229 33.98 -2.23 -16.50
C SER A 229 34.69 -3.29 -17.30
N ARG A 230 33.96 -4.06 -18.12
CA ARG A 230 34.53 -5.07 -19.03
C ARG A 230 35.00 -4.51 -20.39
N ARG A 231 34.94 -3.19 -20.56
CA ARG A 231 35.28 -2.49 -21.84
C ARG A 231 34.47 -2.97 -23.05
N GLN A 232 33.25 -3.46 -22.84
CA GLN A 232 32.34 -3.88 -23.92
C GLN A 232 31.58 -2.64 -24.44
N LYS A 233 32.24 -1.81 -25.26
CA LYS A 233 31.72 -0.51 -25.73
C LYS A 233 30.36 -0.59 -26.44
N ASP A 234 30.16 -1.64 -27.24
CA ASP A 234 28.93 -1.78 -28.03
C ASP A 234 27.69 -2.06 -27.16
N ARG A 235 27.86 -2.85 -26.10
CA ARG A 235 26.77 -3.16 -25.18
C ARG A 235 26.40 -1.97 -24.27
N ALA A 236 27.40 -1.21 -23.83
CA ALA A 236 27.19 0.02 -23.08
C ALA A 236 26.40 1.06 -23.88
N ARG A 237 26.71 1.20 -25.18
CA ARG A 237 26.07 2.16 -26.11
C ARG A 237 24.62 1.79 -26.42
N SER A 238 24.28 0.51 -26.53
CA SER A 238 22.90 0.04 -26.72
C SER A 238 22.01 0.35 -25.51
N GLU A 239 22.50 0.16 -24.30
CA GLU A 239 21.78 0.42 -23.05
C GLU A 239 21.57 1.92 -22.82
N GLU A 240 22.55 2.76 -23.15
CA GLU A 240 22.45 4.21 -23.04
C GLU A 240 21.36 4.77 -23.98
N HIS A 241 21.30 4.27 -25.23
CA HIS A 241 20.28 4.69 -26.20
C HIS A 241 18.85 4.28 -25.79
N THR A 242 18.70 3.15 -25.13
CA THR A 242 17.39 2.68 -24.61
C THR A 242 16.94 3.51 -23.40
N SER A 243 17.86 3.95 -22.56
CA SER A 243 17.57 4.81 -21.40
C SER A 243 17.17 6.24 -21.81
N GLU A 244 17.79 6.82 -22.85
CA GLU A 244 17.43 8.15 -23.36
C GLU A 244 16.04 8.18 -24.01
N LEU A 245 15.62 7.11 -24.68
CA LEU A 245 14.28 7.03 -25.28
C LEU A 245 13.17 6.94 -24.24
N GLN A 246 13.42 6.32 -23.07
CA GLN A 246 12.47 6.21 -21.98
C GLN A 246 12.35 7.46 -21.11
N SER A 247 13.38 8.32 -21.08
CA SER A 247 13.35 9.60 -20.35
C SER A 247 12.62 10.73 -21.10
N ARG A 248 12.20 10.50 -22.36
CA ARG A 248 11.51 11.47 -23.22
C ARG A 248 10.00 11.22 -23.39
N ILE A 249 9.48 10.21 -22.72
CA ILE A 249 8.03 9.92 -22.65
C ILE A 249 7.52 10.29 -21.28
#